data_a0624397d7e0fc27ecf8273c341b0185
#
_entry.id   a0624397d7e0fc27ecf8273c341b0185
#
_cell.length_a   1.000
_cell.length_b   1.000
_cell.length_c   1.000
_cell.angle_alpha   90.00
_cell.angle_beta   90.00
_cell.angle_gamma   90.00
#
_symmetry.space_group_name_H-M   'P 1'
#
loop_
_entity.id
_entity.type
_entity.pdbx_description
1 polymer ?
#
loop_
_entity_poly.entity_id
_entity_poly.type
_entity_poly.pdbx_seq_one_letter_code
_entity_poly.pdbx_strand_id
1 'polypeptide(L)'
;MSKTRALLIVVTLCVAVGITWLTSIPSGKATPANGPNLSVREDVLGSQWVVRDEKISSTACSAIEGEVTPGLRKLVRFTVMTPNTGNQDIFVGDPNDHVAANDGLFEFASCHNHYHFRHYALYELVDPSTGQVWRAAKRGFCMLDTDPNPVPVGGVPPRSGKFHNCGAIGIPGNQGITAGWADTYRFTLAGQYFVLDGGDGQPVVPPGDYIIRITVNPPFVAQAGEACPNVDPQGFCHQLPETNYSDNIGTAKITIPDHPGRQGVGPLSGNTDPTVECDHGCGNNNN
;
A
#
# COMPACT_ATOMS: atom_id res chain seq x y z
N MET A 1 15.19 -42.75 -80.29
CA MET A 1 14.80 -43.69 -79.24
C MET A 1 15.75 -43.49 -78.06
N SER A 2 15.36 -42.64 -77.09
CA SER A 2 16.16 -42.31 -75.92
C SER A 2 15.54 -42.98 -74.67
N LYS A 3 16.34 -43.80 -73.99
CA LYS A 3 15.92 -44.50 -72.76
C LYS A 3 16.27 -43.65 -71.53
N THR A 4 15.29 -43.08 -70.89
CA THR A 4 15.43 -42.37 -69.62
C THR A 4 15.49 -43.40 -68.47
N ARG A 5 16.60 -43.48 -67.77
CA ARG A 5 16.70 -44.26 -66.52
C ARG A 5 16.26 -43.42 -65.33
N ALA A 6 15.24 -43.88 -64.62
CA ALA A 6 14.80 -43.31 -63.35
C ALA A 6 15.72 -43.79 -62.23
N LEU A 7 16.30 -42.87 -61.50
CA LEU A 7 17.13 -43.14 -60.32
C LEU A 7 16.21 -43.08 -59.07
N LEU A 8 16.04 -44.23 -58.41
CA LEU A 8 15.31 -44.33 -57.18
C LEU A 8 16.22 -43.93 -55.99
N ILE A 9 15.96 -42.82 -55.38
CA ILE A 9 16.67 -42.40 -54.15
C ILE A 9 15.86 -42.91 -52.96
N VAL A 10 16.40 -43.89 -52.22
CA VAL A 10 15.87 -44.37 -50.96
C VAL A 10 16.39 -43.44 -49.85
N VAL A 11 15.49 -42.61 -49.26
CA VAL A 11 15.82 -41.79 -48.11
C VAL A 11 15.53 -42.59 -46.83
N THR A 12 16.58 -43.03 -46.17
CA THR A 12 16.48 -43.71 -44.85
C THR A 12 16.30 -42.66 -43.77
N LEU A 13 15.09 -42.60 -43.19
CA LEU A 13 14.79 -41.69 -42.10
C LEU A 13 15.27 -42.31 -40.77
N CYS A 14 16.41 -41.84 -40.24
CA CYS A 14 16.85 -42.19 -38.87
C CYS A 14 16.07 -41.37 -37.88
N VAL A 15 15.10 -41.98 -37.19
CA VAL A 15 14.42 -41.37 -36.04
C VAL A 15 15.34 -41.53 -34.82
N ALA A 16 16.03 -40.44 -34.46
CA ALA A 16 16.75 -40.37 -33.20
C ALA A 16 15.74 -40.09 -32.05
N VAL A 17 15.47 -41.11 -31.25
CA VAL A 17 14.69 -40.93 -29.99
C VAL A 17 15.61 -40.28 -28.96
N GLY A 18 15.53 -38.96 -28.84
CA GLY A 18 16.21 -38.22 -27.80
C GLY A 18 15.48 -38.43 -26.46
N ILE A 19 16.03 -39.26 -25.59
CA ILE A 19 15.58 -39.36 -24.19
C ILE A 19 16.10 -38.11 -23.46
N THR A 20 15.26 -37.09 -23.34
CA THR A 20 15.56 -35.94 -22.47
C THR A 20 15.37 -36.37 -20.99
N TRP A 21 16.49 -36.53 -20.31
CA TRP A 21 16.48 -36.59 -18.85
C TRP A 21 16.07 -35.25 -18.32
N LEU A 22 14.80 -35.13 -17.89
CA LEU A 22 14.33 -34.02 -17.03
C LEU A 22 15.01 -34.20 -15.67
N THR A 23 16.16 -33.56 -15.50
CA THR A 23 16.73 -33.36 -14.16
C THR A 23 15.79 -32.41 -13.43
N SER A 24 15.02 -32.92 -12.50
CA SER A 24 14.30 -32.12 -11.54
C SER A 24 15.33 -31.29 -10.76
N ILE A 25 15.44 -30.00 -11.10
CA ILE A 25 16.18 -29.03 -10.30
C ILE A 25 15.45 -29.01 -8.96
N PRO A 26 16.10 -29.37 -7.85
CA PRO A 26 15.47 -29.23 -6.55
C PRO A 26 15.14 -27.74 -6.38
N SER A 27 13.87 -27.42 -6.17
CA SER A 27 13.45 -26.08 -5.74
C SER A 27 14.08 -25.82 -4.38
N GLY A 28 15.32 -25.35 -4.39
CA GLY A 28 15.92 -24.77 -3.21
C GLY A 28 15.01 -23.63 -2.79
N LYS A 29 14.43 -23.69 -1.57
CA LYS A 29 13.82 -22.50 -0.96
C LYS A 29 14.90 -21.45 -1.01
N ALA A 30 14.66 -20.37 -1.79
CA ALA A 30 15.53 -19.21 -1.76
C ALA A 30 15.68 -18.81 -0.30
N THR A 31 16.91 -18.73 0.19
CA THR A 31 17.17 -18.14 1.50
C THR A 31 16.61 -16.72 1.43
N PRO A 32 15.70 -16.30 2.33
CA PRO A 32 15.17 -14.95 2.30
C PRO A 32 16.34 -13.97 2.26
N ALA A 33 16.28 -12.99 1.37
CA ALA A 33 17.27 -11.91 1.37
C ALA A 33 17.28 -11.29 2.77
N ASN A 34 18.48 -10.97 3.28
CA ASN A 34 18.63 -10.44 4.63
C ASN A 34 18.34 -8.95 4.64
N GLY A 35 17.16 -8.56 5.11
CA GLY A 35 16.73 -7.17 5.17
C GLY A 35 15.23 -7.03 5.42
N PRO A 36 14.72 -5.79 5.51
CA PRO A 36 13.30 -5.51 5.59
C PRO A 36 12.61 -5.77 4.26
N ASN A 37 11.29 -5.94 4.29
CA ASN A 37 10.46 -6.06 3.09
C ASN A 37 9.01 -5.72 3.41
N LEU A 38 8.47 -4.70 2.79
CA LEU A 38 7.05 -4.35 2.88
C LEU A 38 6.22 -5.12 1.87
N SER A 39 4.99 -5.35 2.21
CA SER A 39 3.98 -5.86 1.27
C SER A 39 2.61 -5.31 1.66
N VAL A 40 1.60 -5.56 0.85
CA VAL A 40 0.20 -5.18 1.14
C VAL A 40 -0.62 -6.44 1.35
N ARG A 41 -1.43 -6.49 2.43
CA ARG A 41 -2.36 -7.58 2.71
C ARG A 41 -3.62 -7.43 1.87
N GLU A 42 -3.65 -8.05 0.70
CA GLU A 42 -4.81 -8.01 -0.22
C GLU A 42 -6.07 -8.65 0.36
N ASP A 43 -5.93 -9.65 1.22
CA ASP A 43 -7.07 -10.28 1.92
C ASP A 43 -7.74 -9.32 2.92
N VAL A 44 -6.96 -8.49 3.62
CA VAL A 44 -7.48 -7.42 4.48
C VAL A 44 -8.15 -6.35 3.61
N LEU A 45 -7.47 -5.87 2.57
CA LEU A 45 -7.99 -4.86 1.66
C LEU A 45 -9.28 -5.32 0.98
N GLY A 46 -9.36 -6.59 0.55
CA GLY A 46 -10.53 -7.15 -0.12
C GLY A 46 -11.73 -7.43 0.78
N SER A 47 -11.50 -7.61 2.10
CA SER A 47 -12.53 -7.93 3.08
C SER A 47 -12.93 -6.77 4.00
N GLN A 48 -12.18 -5.68 4.01
CA GLN A 48 -12.40 -4.57 4.95
C GLN A 48 -12.61 -3.24 4.22
N TRP A 49 -13.71 -3.15 3.49
CA TRP A 49 -14.14 -1.90 2.84
C TRP A 49 -15.66 -1.72 2.90
N VAL A 50 -16.10 -0.46 2.78
CA VAL A 50 -17.52 -0.10 2.69
C VAL A 50 -17.69 1.18 1.87
N VAL A 51 -18.64 1.16 0.93
CA VAL A 51 -19.12 2.37 0.24
C VAL A 51 -20.35 2.87 0.98
N ARG A 52 -20.34 4.11 1.46
CA ARG A 52 -21.48 4.68 2.23
C ARG A 52 -21.59 6.19 2.10
N ASP A 53 -22.78 6.71 2.42
CA ASP A 53 -22.99 8.14 2.64
C ASP A 53 -22.63 8.48 4.10
N GLU A 54 -21.72 9.43 4.28
CA GLU A 54 -21.19 9.83 5.59
C GLU A 54 -21.14 11.35 5.71
N LYS A 55 -21.42 11.87 6.91
CA LYS A 55 -21.30 13.30 7.19
C LYS A 55 -19.90 13.60 7.71
N ILE A 56 -19.12 14.35 6.94
CA ILE A 56 -17.84 14.90 7.38
C ILE A 56 -18.07 16.22 8.09
N SER A 57 -17.56 16.32 9.32
CA SER A 57 -17.61 17.55 10.11
C SER A 57 -16.69 18.62 9.50
N SER A 58 -17.04 19.90 9.69
CA SER A 58 -16.11 21.00 9.37
C SER A 58 -14.94 21.10 10.36
N THR A 59 -15.00 20.37 11.47
CA THR A 59 -13.93 20.27 12.47
C THR A 59 -13.08 19.00 12.31
N ALA A 60 -13.45 18.10 11.39
CA ALA A 60 -12.66 16.92 11.07
C ALA A 60 -11.30 17.32 10.48
N CYS A 61 -10.22 16.63 10.88
CA CYS A 61 -8.87 16.95 10.40
C CYS A 61 -8.77 16.87 8.89
N SER A 62 -9.39 15.88 8.26
CA SER A 62 -9.44 15.76 6.79
C SER A 62 -10.12 16.98 6.11
N ALA A 63 -11.07 17.64 6.78
CA ALA A 63 -11.67 18.87 6.27
C ALA A 63 -10.80 20.11 6.55
N ILE A 64 -10.19 20.19 7.74
CA ILE A 64 -9.30 21.29 8.14
C ILE A 64 -8.05 21.31 7.26
N GLU A 65 -7.49 20.15 6.95
CA GLU A 65 -6.30 19.98 6.11
C GLU A 65 -6.60 20.07 4.60
N GLY A 66 -7.87 20.27 4.24
CA GLY A 66 -8.30 20.52 2.87
C GLY A 66 -8.37 19.28 1.98
N GLU A 67 -8.38 18.10 2.56
CA GLU A 67 -8.49 16.82 1.85
C GLU A 67 -9.90 16.56 1.32
N VAL A 68 -10.93 17.10 2.01
CA VAL A 68 -12.33 16.97 1.63
C VAL A 68 -13.14 18.18 2.09
N THR A 69 -14.14 18.59 1.32
CA THR A 69 -15.10 19.60 1.76
C THR A 69 -16.09 18.99 2.76
N PRO A 70 -16.39 19.67 3.91
CA PRO A 70 -17.33 19.15 4.89
C PRO A 70 -18.76 19.02 4.32
N GLY A 71 -19.58 18.19 4.97
CA GLY A 71 -20.96 17.92 4.57
C GLY A 71 -21.23 16.44 4.36
N LEU A 72 -22.39 16.13 3.74
CA LEU A 72 -22.69 14.75 3.35
C LEU A 72 -21.84 14.37 2.14
N ARG A 73 -21.10 13.27 2.24
CA ARG A 73 -20.19 12.77 1.22
C ARG A 73 -20.48 11.30 0.91
N LYS A 74 -20.31 10.91 -0.34
CA LYS A 74 -20.25 9.51 -0.74
C LYS A 74 -18.80 9.08 -0.69
N LEU A 75 -18.49 8.09 0.15
CA LEU A 75 -17.13 7.62 0.41
C LEU A 75 -16.99 6.13 0.18
N VAL A 76 -15.83 5.66 -0.21
CA VAL A 76 -15.39 4.29 0.06
C VAL A 76 -14.30 4.32 1.11
N ARG A 77 -14.59 3.76 2.28
CA ARG A 77 -13.63 3.55 3.36
C ARG A 77 -13.03 2.16 3.26
N PHE A 78 -11.77 2.03 3.61
CA PHE A 78 -11.05 0.75 3.48
C PHE A 78 -9.93 0.66 4.51
N THR A 79 -9.57 -0.57 4.90
CA THR A 79 -8.41 -0.84 5.76
C THR A 79 -7.23 -1.26 4.89
N VAL A 80 -6.06 -0.70 5.20
CA VAL A 80 -4.78 -1.10 4.61
C VAL A 80 -3.90 -1.64 5.72
N MET A 81 -3.35 -2.83 5.52
CA MET A 81 -2.35 -3.45 6.40
C MET A 81 -1.08 -3.71 5.59
N THR A 82 0.02 -3.12 6.03
CA THR A 82 1.31 -3.19 5.36
C THR A 82 2.36 -3.83 6.26
N PRO A 83 2.49 -5.17 6.24
CA PRO A 83 3.45 -5.88 7.06
C PRO A 83 4.89 -5.71 6.54
N ASN A 84 5.83 -5.63 7.49
CA ASN A 84 7.23 -5.93 7.23
C ASN A 84 7.43 -7.45 7.23
N THR A 85 7.47 -8.03 6.03
CA THR A 85 7.65 -9.48 5.81
C THR A 85 9.13 -9.88 5.74
N GLY A 86 10.05 -8.93 5.86
CA GLY A 86 11.48 -9.16 5.95
C GLY A 86 11.92 -9.70 7.31
N ASN A 87 13.20 -9.94 7.48
CA ASN A 87 13.80 -10.43 8.72
C ASN A 87 14.57 -9.37 9.51
N GLN A 88 14.54 -8.12 9.05
CA GLN A 88 15.08 -6.95 9.74
C GLN A 88 14.00 -5.88 9.87
N ASP A 89 14.16 -4.99 10.87
CA ASP A 89 13.25 -3.88 11.08
C ASP A 89 13.43 -2.83 9.98
N ILE A 90 12.35 -2.15 9.62
CA ILE A 90 12.40 -0.86 8.94
C ILE A 90 12.54 0.18 10.04
N PHE A 91 13.59 0.97 9.97
CA PHE A 91 13.85 2.04 10.91
C PHE A 91 13.86 3.38 10.18
N VAL A 92 12.96 4.28 10.55
CA VAL A 92 12.96 5.67 10.07
C VAL A 92 13.54 6.60 11.13
N GLY A 93 13.12 6.44 12.39
CA GLY A 93 13.71 7.14 13.52
C GLY A 93 12.86 8.28 14.09
N ASP A 94 13.53 9.25 14.72
CA ASP A 94 12.87 10.42 15.29
C ASP A 94 12.64 11.51 14.23
N PRO A 95 11.38 11.88 13.96
CA PRO A 95 11.06 12.95 13.00
C PRO A 95 11.73 14.28 13.30
N ASN A 96 12.00 14.62 14.57
CA ASN A 96 12.69 15.87 14.91
C ASN A 96 14.12 15.92 14.37
N ASP A 97 14.82 14.78 14.31
CA ASP A 97 16.18 14.69 13.74
C ASP A 97 16.14 14.97 12.23
N HIS A 98 15.14 14.43 11.52
CA HIS A 98 14.93 14.64 10.09
C HIS A 98 14.55 16.09 9.77
N VAL A 99 13.70 16.71 10.60
CA VAL A 99 13.35 18.13 10.46
C VAL A 99 14.57 19.01 10.71
N ALA A 100 15.40 18.69 11.72
CA ALA A 100 16.65 19.41 11.97
C ALA A 100 17.66 19.25 10.81
N ALA A 101 17.70 18.08 10.19
CA ALA A 101 18.52 17.81 9.00
C ALA A 101 17.95 18.46 7.72
N ASN A 102 16.70 18.90 7.73
CA ASN A 102 15.99 19.46 6.57
C ASN A 102 16.00 18.53 5.34
N ASP A 103 15.82 17.22 5.57
CA ASP A 103 15.85 16.21 4.51
C ASP A 103 14.51 16.02 3.78
N GLY A 104 13.44 16.65 4.26
CA GLY A 104 12.12 16.65 3.63
C GLY A 104 11.31 15.37 3.82
N LEU A 105 11.77 14.43 4.64
CA LEU A 105 11.07 13.16 4.85
C LEU A 105 9.79 13.27 5.70
N PHE A 106 9.72 14.30 6.55
CA PHE A 106 8.59 14.48 7.44
C PHE A 106 7.89 15.83 7.25
N GLU A 107 6.61 15.85 7.55
CA GLU A 107 5.83 17.06 7.73
C GLU A 107 5.02 16.99 9.03
N PHE A 108 4.81 18.14 9.66
CA PHE A 108 4.00 18.21 10.86
C PHE A 108 2.53 18.42 10.51
N ALA A 109 1.69 17.44 10.83
CA ALA A 109 0.25 17.52 10.67
C ALA A 109 -0.37 18.24 11.88
N SER A 110 -0.69 19.51 11.73
CA SER A 110 -1.08 20.37 12.85
C SER A 110 -2.41 19.94 13.50
N CYS A 111 -3.34 19.42 12.71
CA CYS A 111 -4.60 18.91 13.23
C CYS A 111 -4.43 17.59 13.98
N HIS A 112 -3.57 16.71 13.48
CA HIS A 112 -3.23 15.43 14.12
C HIS A 112 -2.23 15.56 15.26
N ASN A 113 -1.54 16.71 15.36
CA ASN A 113 -0.52 17.03 16.37
C ASN A 113 0.62 16.00 16.42
N HIS A 114 1.01 15.47 15.27
CA HIS A 114 2.16 14.59 15.13
C HIS A 114 2.80 14.68 13.74
N TYR A 115 3.97 14.06 13.59
CA TYR A 115 4.68 14.03 12.32
C TYR A 115 4.20 12.91 11.41
N HIS A 116 4.00 13.24 10.14
CA HIS A 116 3.77 12.30 9.05
C HIS A 116 5.04 12.04 8.26
N PHE A 117 5.33 10.77 8.01
CA PHE A 117 6.34 10.35 7.02
C PHE A 117 5.75 10.49 5.62
N ARG A 118 6.47 11.15 4.75
CA ARG A 118 5.97 11.56 3.43
C ARG A 118 6.12 10.44 2.40
N HIS A 119 6.06 9.87 1.67
CA HIS A 119 6.34 8.82 0.68
C HIS A 119 6.14 7.38 1.18
N TYR A 120 5.34 7.21 2.24
CA TYR A 120 5.09 5.87 2.75
C TYR A 120 4.21 5.03 1.84
N ALA A 121 3.07 5.57 1.41
CA ALA A 121 2.13 4.82 0.59
C ALA A 121 1.34 5.71 -0.37
N LEU A 122 0.89 5.10 -1.45
CA LEU A 122 0.06 5.68 -2.48
C LEU A 122 -1.23 4.88 -2.57
N TYR A 123 -2.37 5.55 -2.35
CA TYR A 123 -3.69 4.94 -2.39
C TYR A 123 -4.45 5.44 -3.62
N GLU A 124 -4.87 4.51 -4.46
CA GLU A 124 -5.50 4.78 -5.75
C GLU A 124 -6.79 3.98 -5.92
N LEU A 125 -7.82 4.63 -6.43
CA LEU A 125 -9.01 3.98 -6.97
C LEU A 125 -8.90 4.05 -8.50
N VAL A 126 -8.91 2.90 -9.15
CA VAL A 126 -8.68 2.77 -10.59
C VAL A 126 -9.93 2.25 -11.28
N ASP A 127 -10.38 2.92 -12.32
CA ASP A 127 -11.35 2.38 -13.27
C ASP A 127 -10.62 1.45 -14.25
N PRO A 128 -10.85 0.14 -14.21
CA PRO A 128 -10.14 -0.79 -15.08
C PRO A 128 -10.52 -0.67 -16.57
N SER A 129 -11.64 -0.02 -16.86
CA SER A 129 -12.13 0.14 -18.24
C SER A 129 -11.53 1.34 -18.97
N THR A 130 -11.26 2.42 -18.23
CA THR A 130 -10.75 3.68 -18.78
C THR A 130 -9.32 3.99 -18.37
N GLY A 131 -8.82 3.37 -17.29
CA GLY A 131 -7.55 3.72 -16.68
C GLY A 131 -7.60 5.01 -15.84
N GLN A 132 -8.76 5.61 -15.64
CA GLN A 132 -8.93 6.78 -14.78
C GLN A 132 -8.53 6.42 -13.34
N VAL A 133 -7.84 7.34 -12.67
CA VAL A 133 -7.34 7.17 -11.30
C VAL A 133 -7.81 8.31 -10.42
N TRP A 134 -8.29 7.98 -9.23
CA TRP A 134 -8.57 8.91 -8.13
C TRP A 134 -7.65 8.60 -6.95
N ARG A 135 -7.28 9.63 -6.20
CA ARG A 135 -6.43 9.54 -5.01
C ARG A 135 -7.27 9.54 -3.74
N ALA A 136 -6.84 8.79 -2.73
CA ALA A 136 -7.47 8.89 -1.42
C ALA A 136 -7.24 10.24 -0.76
N ALA A 137 -8.09 10.58 0.20
CA ALA A 137 -7.92 11.76 1.04
C ALA A 137 -6.65 11.66 1.89
N LYS A 138 -6.34 10.48 2.44
CA LYS A 138 -5.14 10.28 3.28
C LYS A 138 -3.85 10.45 2.48
N ARG A 139 -3.01 11.39 2.94
CA ARG A 139 -1.74 11.75 2.30
C ARG A 139 -0.53 11.64 3.21
N GLY A 140 -0.74 11.64 4.52
CA GLY A 140 0.31 11.55 5.53
C GLY A 140 0.17 10.28 6.37
N PHE A 141 1.30 9.72 6.81
CA PHE A 141 1.38 8.45 7.50
C PHE A 141 2.34 8.52 8.67
N CYS A 142 2.02 7.88 9.78
CA CYS A 142 2.95 7.65 10.87
C CYS A 142 3.22 6.14 10.95
N MET A 143 4.45 5.75 10.67
CA MET A 143 4.83 4.34 10.58
C MET A 143 5.00 3.74 11.97
N LEU A 144 4.11 2.83 12.35
CA LEU A 144 4.10 2.20 13.67
C LEU A 144 3.80 0.70 13.60
N ASP A 145 4.18 0.00 14.65
CA ASP A 145 3.79 -1.39 14.91
C ASP A 145 2.37 -1.42 15.49
N THR A 146 1.36 -1.43 14.63
CA THR A 146 -0.05 -1.42 15.05
C THR A 146 -0.62 -2.82 15.27
N ASP A 147 -0.21 -3.77 14.43
CA ASP A 147 -0.69 -5.16 14.50
C ASP A 147 0.46 -6.15 14.23
N PRO A 148 0.51 -7.29 14.95
CA PRO A 148 1.41 -8.36 14.56
C PRO A 148 0.97 -8.94 13.21
N ASN A 149 1.91 -9.23 12.33
CA ASN A 149 1.59 -9.92 11.07
C ASN A 149 1.15 -11.35 11.37
N PRO A 150 -0.09 -11.75 11.01
CA PRO A 150 -0.58 -13.10 11.30
C PRO A 150 0.15 -14.22 10.52
N VAL A 151 0.91 -13.84 9.49
CA VAL A 151 1.78 -14.75 8.74
C VAL A 151 3.23 -14.45 9.10
N PRO A 152 3.82 -15.17 10.08
CA PRO A 152 5.19 -14.92 10.51
C PRO A 152 6.18 -15.14 9.36
N VAL A 153 7.13 -14.25 9.22
CA VAL A 153 8.26 -14.42 8.30
C VAL A 153 9.08 -15.62 8.72
N GLY A 154 9.28 -16.57 7.78
CA GLY A 154 10.08 -17.77 8.05
C GLY A 154 9.59 -18.66 9.19
N GLY A 155 8.33 -18.52 9.64
CA GLY A 155 7.74 -19.27 10.74
C GLY A 155 8.19 -18.82 12.15
N VAL A 156 8.87 -17.68 12.25
CA VAL A 156 9.25 -17.07 13.54
C VAL A 156 8.08 -16.25 14.07
N PRO A 157 7.62 -16.44 15.32
CA PRO A 157 6.61 -15.61 15.93
C PRO A 157 7.03 -14.12 15.93
N PRO A 158 6.10 -13.17 15.74
CA PRO A 158 6.40 -11.75 15.84
C PRO A 158 7.03 -11.44 17.19
N ARG A 159 8.13 -10.68 17.18
CA ARG A 159 8.70 -10.12 18.41
C ARG A 159 7.77 -9.03 18.93
N SER A 160 8.01 -8.53 20.15
CA SER A 160 7.33 -7.32 20.62
C SER A 160 7.62 -6.17 19.65
N GLY A 161 6.60 -5.39 19.30
CA GLY A 161 6.75 -4.19 18.49
C GLY A 161 7.69 -3.20 19.17
N LYS A 162 8.40 -2.39 18.40
CA LYS A 162 9.39 -1.42 18.88
C LYS A 162 8.95 0.02 18.60
N PHE A 163 8.13 0.22 17.58
CA PHE A 163 7.77 1.53 17.04
C PHE A 163 6.34 1.89 17.42
N HIS A 164 6.18 2.87 18.32
CA HIS A 164 4.88 3.20 18.92
C HIS A 164 4.66 4.71 19.08
N ASN A 165 5.54 5.55 18.50
CA ASN A 165 5.45 6.99 18.72
C ASN A 165 5.72 7.78 17.44
N CYS A 166 4.70 8.51 16.96
CA CYS A 166 4.81 9.37 15.78
C CYS A 166 5.75 10.56 15.96
N GLY A 167 6.01 10.97 17.20
CA GLY A 167 6.71 12.21 17.51
C GLY A 167 5.85 13.46 17.26
N ALA A 168 6.19 14.55 17.93
CA ALA A 168 5.61 15.87 17.72
C ALA A 168 6.69 16.93 17.86
N ILE A 169 6.36 18.22 17.67
CA ILE A 169 7.33 19.30 17.79
C ILE A 169 7.94 19.28 19.20
N GLY A 170 9.25 19.00 19.27
CA GLY A 170 9.99 18.89 20.53
C GLY A 170 9.68 17.65 21.38
N ILE A 171 8.85 16.72 20.88
CA ILE A 171 8.55 15.44 21.52
C ILE A 171 9.16 14.35 20.64
N PRO A 172 10.15 13.57 21.14
CA PRO A 172 10.79 12.53 20.36
C PRO A 172 9.81 11.50 19.81
N GLY A 173 10.01 11.09 18.56
CA GLY A 173 9.31 10.00 17.92
C GLY A 173 10.19 8.77 17.77
N ASN A 174 9.58 7.69 17.30
CA ASN A 174 10.28 6.47 16.92
C ASN A 174 9.46 5.76 15.85
N GLN A 175 9.60 6.19 14.60
CA GLN A 175 8.84 5.63 13.48
C GLN A 175 9.59 4.50 12.79
N GLY A 176 8.86 3.47 12.40
CA GLY A 176 9.39 2.29 11.75
C GLY A 176 8.42 1.12 11.80
N ILE A 177 8.84 -0.04 11.31
CA ILE A 177 8.06 -1.29 11.40
C ILE A 177 8.98 -2.45 11.77
N THR A 178 8.73 -3.08 12.91
CA THR A 178 9.45 -4.26 13.35
C THR A 178 9.25 -5.44 12.39
N ALA A 179 10.27 -6.23 12.16
CA ALA A 179 10.16 -7.47 11.38
C ALA A 179 9.05 -8.38 11.95
N GLY A 180 8.06 -8.73 11.12
CA GLY A 180 6.89 -9.51 11.51
C GLY A 180 5.76 -8.70 12.15
N TRP A 181 5.83 -7.38 12.13
CA TRP A 181 4.74 -6.45 12.46
C TRP A 181 4.22 -5.75 11.21
N ALA A 182 3.07 -5.11 11.35
CA ALA A 182 2.45 -4.33 10.30
C ALA A 182 2.02 -2.97 10.84
N ASP A 183 2.04 -1.99 9.94
CA ASP A 183 1.32 -0.75 10.11
C ASP A 183 -0.07 -0.89 9.47
N THR A 184 -1.13 -0.70 10.26
CA THR A 184 -2.51 -0.91 9.82
C THR A 184 -3.32 0.36 9.93
N TYR A 185 -3.73 0.89 8.78
CA TYR A 185 -4.64 2.02 8.67
C TYR A 185 -6.06 1.51 8.54
N ARG A 186 -6.81 1.53 9.65
CA ARG A 186 -8.19 1.02 9.71
C ARG A 186 -9.16 1.95 8.99
N PHE A 187 -10.21 1.39 8.39
CA PHE A 187 -11.24 2.14 7.66
C PHE A 187 -11.91 3.27 8.47
N THR A 188 -11.78 3.26 9.80
CA THR A 188 -12.33 4.27 10.70
C THR A 188 -11.44 5.51 10.86
N LEU A 189 -10.16 5.45 10.43
CA LEU A 189 -9.23 6.55 10.61
C LEU A 189 -9.56 7.76 9.70
N ALA A 190 -9.14 8.94 10.14
CA ALA A 190 -9.25 10.17 9.38
C ALA A 190 -8.58 10.04 8.00
N GLY A 191 -9.23 10.56 6.95
CA GLY A 191 -8.72 10.50 5.59
C GLY A 191 -8.66 9.10 4.94
N GLN A 192 -8.93 8.02 5.68
CA GLN A 192 -8.82 6.63 5.19
C GLN A 192 -9.99 6.26 4.27
N TYR A 193 -10.16 7.03 3.19
CA TYR A 193 -11.23 6.88 2.21
C TYR A 193 -10.90 7.55 0.87
N PHE A 194 -11.61 7.13 -0.17
CA PHE A 194 -11.77 7.89 -1.42
C PHE A 194 -13.09 8.65 -1.38
N VAL A 195 -13.08 9.90 -1.88
CA VAL A 195 -14.26 10.73 -2.04
C VAL A 195 -14.85 10.47 -3.42
N LEU A 196 -16.11 10.03 -3.48
CA LEU A 196 -16.72 9.58 -4.73
C LEU A 196 -17.61 10.63 -5.40
N ASP A 197 -17.99 11.68 -4.67
CA ASP A 197 -18.92 12.72 -5.12
C ASP A 197 -18.24 14.03 -5.54
N GLY A 198 -16.92 14.02 -5.68
CA GLY A 198 -16.14 15.20 -6.08
C GLY A 198 -15.89 16.21 -4.96
N GLY A 199 -16.22 15.86 -3.71
CA GLY A 199 -16.04 16.73 -2.55
C GLY A 199 -14.57 17.00 -2.17
N ASP A 200 -13.62 16.38 -2.84
CA ASP A 200 -12.17 16.58 -2.73
C ASP A 200 -11.57 17.31 -3.95
N GLY A 201 -12.41 17.81 -4.86
CA GLY A 201 -11.99 18.48 -6.08
C GLY A 201 -11.58 17.55 -7.22
N GLN A 202 -11.63 16.22 -7.03
CA GLN A 202 -11.44 15.25 -8.10
C GLN A 202 -12.76 15.02 -8.87
N PRO A 203 -12.73 14.46 -10.10
CA PRO A 203 -13.95 14.12 -10.82
C PRO A 203 -14.83 13.16 -10.00
N VAL A 204 -16.15 13.28 -10.16
CA VAL A 204 -17.13 12.33 -9.57
C VAL A 204 -16.81 10.93 -10.08
N VAL A 205 -16.85 9.94 -9.18
CA VAL A 205 -16.69 8.52 -9.50
C VAL A 205 -18.05 7.95 -9.87
N PRO A 206 -18.28 7.51 -11.11
CA PRO A 206 -19.52 6.87 -11.50
C PRO A 206 -19.78 5.54 -10.76
N PRO A 207 -21.03 5.08 -10.64
CA PRO A 207 -21.31 3.71 -10.22
C PRO A 207 -20.66 2.69 -11.16
N GLY A 208 -20.12 1.59 -10.60
CA GLY A 208 -19.43 0.56 -11.41
C GLY A 208 -18.43 -0.25 -10.61
N ASP A 209 -17.64 -1.04 -11.34
CA ASP A 209 -16.58 -1.88 -10.76
C ASP A 209 -15.24 -1.17 -10.84
N TYR A 210 -14.50 -1.19 -9.73
CA TYR A 210 -13.22 -0.49 -9.56
C TYR A 210 -12.19 -1.39 -8.89
N ILE A 211 -10.95 -0.94 -8.94
CA ILE A 211 -9.83 -1.55 -8.24
C ILE A 211 -9.29 -0.54 -7.24
N ILE A 212 -9.30 -0.88 -5.95
CA ILE A 212 -8.44 -0.21 -4.98
C ILE A 212 -7.03 -0.74 -5.21
N ARG A 213 -6.07 0.14 -5.44
CA ARG A 213 -4.66 -0.19 -5.59
C ARG A 213 -3.85 0.57 -4.55
N ILE A 214 -3.09 -0.18 -3.76
CA ILE A 214 -2.20 0.35 -2.74
C ILE A 214 -0.78 0.06 -3.17
N THR A 215 0.08 1.07 -3.19
CA THR A 215 1.52 0.91 -3.38
C THR A 215 2.21 1.42 -2.14
N VAL A 216 2.82 0.52 -1.35
CA VAL A 216 3.65 0.90 -0.20
C VAL A 216 5.06 1.20 -0.70
N ASN A 217 5.77 2.13 -0.04
CA ASN A 217 7.09 2.61 -0.45
C ASN A 217 7.18 2.85 -1.97
N PRO A 218 6.31 3.73 -2.52
CA PRO A 218 6.16 3.89 -3.96
C PRO A 218 7.46 4.35 -4.62
N PRO A 219 7.76 3.89 -5.85
CA PRO A 219 8.92 4.34 -6.59
C PRO A 219 8.79 5.83 -6.98
N PHE A 220 9.91 6.51 -7.04
CA PHE A 220 10.00 7.87 -7.57
C PHE A 220 11.24 8.05 -8.46
N VAL A 221 11.23 9.11 -9.25
CA VAL A 221 12.39 9.55 -10.05
C VAL A 221 13.01 10.75 -9.34
N ALA A 222 14.22 10.57 -8.81
CA ALA A 222 14.91 11.65 -8.12
C ALA A 222 15.20 12.82 -9.09
N GLN A 223 14.87 14.02 -8.65
CA GLN A 223 15.18 15.26 -9.36
C GLN A 223 16.63 15.67 -9.13
N ALA A 224 17.15 16.63 -9.91
CA ALA A 224 18.49 17.12 -9.70
C ALA A 224 18.67 17.71 -8.29
N GLY A 225 19.54 17.09 -7.50
CA GLY A 225 19.79 17.46 -6.09
C GLY A 225 18.91 16.74 -5.06
N GLU A 226 17.96 15.92 -5.48
CA GLU A 226 17.15 15.08 -4.60
C GLU A 226 17.90 13.77 -4.27
N ALA A 227 17.82 13.35 -3.02
CA ALA A 227 18.44 12.08 -2.60
C ALA A 227 17.66 10.87 -3.16
N CYS A 228 18.42 9.85 -3.57
CA CYS A 228 17.91 8.54 -3.95
C CYS A 228 18.50 7.50 -3.00
N PRO A 229 17.91 7.29 -1.81
CA PRO A 229 18.53 6.49 -0.76
C PRO A 229 18.59 5.00 -1.10
N ASN A 230 17.62 4.50 -1.83
CA ASN A 230 17.55 3.10 -2.24
C ASN A 230 17.13 3.04 -3.71
N VAL A 231 17.69 2.10 -4.48
CA VAL A 231 17.41 1.94 -5.91
C VAL A 231 16.97 0.50 -6.18
N ASP A 232 15.83 0.35 -6.85
CA ASP A 232 15.35 -0.95 -7.30
C ASP A 232 16.10 -1.47 -8.55
N PRO A 233 15.91 -2.75 -8.95
CA PRO A 233 16.54 -3.30 -10.14
C PRO A 233 16.17 -2.60 -11.46
N GLN A 234 15.08 -1.82 -11.48
CA GLN A 234 14.61 -1.04 -12.62
C GLN A 234 15.20 0.37 -12.67
N GLY A 235 15.89 0.79 -11.60
CA GLY A 235 16.54 2.09 -11.47
C GLY A 235 15.67 3.18 -10.86
N PHE A 236 14.52 2.85 -10.28
CA PHE A 236 13.69 3.79 -9.54
C PHE A 236 14.18 3.92 -8.10
N CYS A 237 14.01 5.13 -7.57
CA CYS A 237 14.33 5.43 -6.17
C CYS A 237 13.19 5.01 -5.24
N HIS A 238 13.55 4.60 -4.02
CA HIS A 238 12.62 4.32 -2.93
C HIS A 238 13.12 4.96 -1.64
N GLN A 239 12.21 5.41 -0.78
CA GLN A 239 12.60 6.03 0.49
C GLN A 239 13.06 5.00 1.53
N LEU A 240 12.43 3.84 1.55
CA LEU A 240 12.75 2.78 2.51
C LEU A 240 13.58 1.67 1.85
N PRO A 241 14.55 1.07 2.57
CA PRO A 241 15.28 -0.08 2.07
C PRO A 241 14.41 -1.33 2.09
N GLU A 242 14.46 -2.14 1.02
CA GLU A 242 13.75 -3.41 0.96
C GLU A 242 14.57 -4.46 0.20
N THR A 243 14.32 -5.71 0.54
CA THR A 243 14.92 -6.84 -0.17
C THR A 243 14.19 -7.20 -1.46
N ASN A 244 12.93 -6.76 -1.59
CA ASN A 244 12.10 -6.95 -2.76
C ASN A 244 11.08 -5.82 -2.91
N TYR A 245 11.16 -5.04 -3.97
CA TYR A 245 10.19 -3.97 -4.27
C TYR A 245 9.04 -4.44 -5.18
N SER A 246 9.06 -5.68 -5.66
CA SER A 246 8.06 -6.17 -6.62
C SER A 246 6.73 -6.58 -5.99
N ASP A 247 6.67 -6.74 -4.66
CA ASP A 247 5.49 -7.10 -3.87
C ASP A 247 4.88 -5.94 -3.07
N ASN A 248 5.31 -4.71 -3.39
CA ASN A 248 4.82 -3.47 -2.76
C ASN A 248 3.41 -3.07 -3.19
N ILE A 249 2.83 -3.73 -4.17
CA ILE A 249 1.51 -3.41 -4.70
C ILE A 249 0.51 -4.47 -4.26
N GLY A 250 -0.59 -4.02 -3.66
CA GLY A 250 -1.76 -4.85 -3.40
C GLY A 250 -3.03 -4.24 -3.98
N THR A 251 -3.96 -5.10 -4.37
CA THR A 251 -5.20 -4.70 -5.04
C THR A 251 -6.44 -5.37 -4.45
N ALA A 252 -7.58 -4.69 -4.57
CA ALA A 252 -8.89 -5.28 -4.28
C ALA A 252 -9.92 -4.78 -5.26
N LYS A 253 -10.76 -5.68 -5.76
CA LYS A 253 -11.93 -5.32 -6.58
C LYS A 253 -13.08 -4.92 -5.69
N ILE A 254 -13.73 -3.82 -6.03
CA ILE A 254 -14.91 -3.31 -5.33
C ILE A 254 -15.97 -2.90 -6.34
N THR A 255 -17.24 -2.89 -5.90
CA THR A 255 -18.35 -2.33 -6.68
C THR A 255 -18.90 -1.09 -5.98
N ILE A 256 -18.97 0.03 -6.68
CA ILE A 256 -19.52 1.30 -6.21
C ILE A 256 -20.98 1.39 -6.69
N PRO A 257 -21.97 1.35 -5.77
CA PRO A 257 -23.39 1.50 -6.12
C PRO A 257 -23.74 2.98 -6.34
N ASP A 258 -24.87 3.21 -7.01
CA ASP A 258 -25.38 4.58 -7.20
C ASP A 258 -25.81 5.22 -5.87
N HIS A 259 -26.57 4.47 -5.05
CA HIS A 259 -27.10 4.93 -3.77
C HIS A 259 -26.72 3.99 -2.62
N PRO A 260 -25.53 4.14 -2.02
CA PRO A 260 -25.07 3.24 -0.95
C PRO A 260 -25.84 3.42 0.37
N GLY A 261 -26.35 4.62 0.64
CA GLY A 261 -26.96 4.97 1.91
C GLY A 261 -25.97 4.97 3.09
N ARG A 262 -26.48 5.24 4.31
CA ARG A 262 -25.64 5.29 5.52
C ARG A 262 -25.16 3.93 6.01
N GLN A 263 -25.94 2.87 5.80
CA GLN A 263 -25.57 1.50 6.17
C GLN A 263 -24.45 0.96 5.26
N GLY A 264 -24.37 1.51 4.05
CA GLY A 264 -23.35 1.19 3.08
C GLY A 264 -23.52 -0.16 2.39
N VAL A 265 -22.62 -0.39 1.44
CA VAL A 265 -22.51 -1.61 0.64
C VAL A 265 -21.05 -2.07 0.67
N GLY A 266 -20.83 -3.36 0.84
CA GLY A 266 -19.50 -3.96 0.95
C GLY A 266 -19.38 -4.89 2.15
N PRO A 267 -18.21 -5.52 2.37
CA PRO A 267 -18.00 -6.46 3.46
C PRO A 267 -18.26 -5.87 4.86
N LEU A 268 -18.03 -4.56 5.03
CA LEU A 268 -18.28 -3.86 6.31
C LEU A 268 -19.62 -3.11 6.33
N SER A 269 -20.56 -3.43 5.44
CA SER A 269 -21.90 -2.84 5.46
C SER A 269 -22.58 -3.10 6.82
N GLY A 270 -23.30 -2.08 7.32
CA GLY A 270 -23.92 -2.12 8.66
C GLY A 270 -22.96 -1.92 9.83
N ASN A 271 -21.64 -1.81 9.58
CA ASN A 271 -20.70 -1.45 10.62
C ASN A 271 -20.87 0.03 10.99
N THR A 272 -21.22 0.27 12.25
CA THR A 272 -21.48 1.60 12.81
C THR A 272 -20.31 2.12 13.66
N ASP A 273 -19.15 1.48 13.60
CA ASP A 273 -17.98 1.96 14.33
C ASP A 273 -17.73 3.42 14.00
N PRO A 274 -17.54 4.28 15.03
CA PRO A 274 -17.36 5.69 14.80
C PRO A 274 -16.07 5.92 13.99
N THR A 275 -16.15 6.85 13.04
CA THR A 275 -14.94 7.35 12.40
C THR A 275 -14.12 8.12 13.43
N VAL A 276 -12.85 7.78 13.57
CA VAL A 276 -11.91 8.53 14.40
C VAL A 276 -11.42 9.72 13.57
N GLU A 277 -12.19 10.78 13.59
CA GLU A 277 -11.76 12.09 13.10
C GLU A 277 -11.31 12.89 14.32
N CYS A 278 -10.07 13.30 14.34
CA CYS A 278 -9.57 14.10 15.44
C CYS A 278 -10.04 15.53 15.32
N ASP A 279 -10.80 15.99 16.31
CA ASP A 279 -11.08 17.39 16.54
C ASP A 279 -9.99 17.96 17.46
N HIS A 280 -8.89 18.47 16.90
CA HIS A 280 -7.79 19.11 17.63
C HIS A 280 -7.08 18.23 18.70
N GLY A 281 -5.86 17.81 18.40
CA GLY A 281 -4.94 17.22 19.36
C GLY A 281 -5.24 15.76 19.71
N CYS A 282 -5.43 14.91 18.72
CA CYS A 282 -5.20 13.48 18.91
C CYS A 282 -3.74 13.31 19.32
N GLY A 283 -3.47 13.46 20.59
CA GLY A 283 -2.20 13.02 21.16
C GLY A 283 -2.02 11.56 20.80
N ASN A 284 -0.84 11.17 20.46
CA ASN A 284 -0.26 9.86 20.18
C ASN A 284 -1.05 8.57 20.53
N ASN A 285 -2.36 8.57 20.46
CA ASN A 285 -3.22 7.43 20.72
C ASN A 285 -3.62 6.79 19.39
N ASN A 286 -2.64 6.28 18.70
CA ASN A 286 -2.86 5.27 17.67
C ASN A 286 -2.98 3.92 18.39
N ASN A 287 -4.14 3.60 18.94
CA ASN A 287 -4.55 2.27 19.31
C ASN A 287 -5.57 1.76 18.29
#